data_f537241dad993b276e5a8f1a4411cb86
#
_entry.id   f537241dad993b276e5a8f1a4411cb86
#
_cell.length_a   1.000
_cell.length_b   1.000
_cell.length_c   1.000
_cell.angle_alpha   90.00
_cell.angle_beta   90.00
_cell.angle_gamma   90.00
#
_symmetry.space_group_name_H-M   'P 1'
#
loop_
_entity.id
_entity.type
_entity.pdbx_description
1 polymer ?
#
loop_
_entity_poly.entity_id
_entity_poly.type
_entity_poly.pdbx_seq_one_letter_code
_entity_poly.pdbx_strand_id
1 'polypeptide(L)'
;TVARKITLEWILAHVIEDRDKLEPWVYDLLLLSLYQLAYLDKIPAHAVVNDAVAIAKNRGNKKGAEKLVNAVLRKLSSQPLPDPSQIKRVNKRYSVQYSLPVWLVKKLINQYGEDRALAIFQSLFVRNKASVRVTDASRLKEIAETTGADRSVLSPVGLVKSSGYFAGTDYFKEGLLTIQDETSQL
;
A
#
# COMPACT_ATOMS: atom_id res chain seq x y z
N THR A 1 -1.43 4.50 1.59
CA THR A 1 -2.28 5.45 0.83
C THR A 1 -1.75 5.65 -0.58
N VAL A 2 -0.46 5.97 -0.79
CA VAL A 2 0.11 6.25 -2.12
C VAL A 2 -0.08 5.10 -3.10
N ALA A 3 0.25 3.86 -2.70
CA ALA A 3 0.10 2.67 -3.54
C ALA A 3 -1.36 2.39 -4.00
N ARG A 4 -2.35 2.98 -3.35
CA ARG A 4 -3.78 2.82 -3.66
C ARG A 4 -4.43 4.13 -4.12
N LYS A 5 -3.64 5.13 -4.48
CA LYS A 5 -4.14 6.49 -4.74
C LYS A 5 -5.24 6.54 -5.80
N ILE A 6 -5.04 5.89 -6.96
CA ILE A 6 -6.02 5.91 -8.07
C ILE A 6 -7.34 5.26 -7.64
N THR A 7 -7.28 4.15 -6.89
CA THR A 7 -8.47 3.50 -6.34
C THR A 7 -9.22 4.41 -5.38
N LEU A 8 -8.50 5.03 -4.45
CA LEU A 8 -9.08 5.91 -3.43
C LEU A 8 -9.69 7.17 -4.05
N GLU A 9 -9.00 7.79 -5.01
CA GLU A 9 -9.52 8.95 -5.75
C GLU A 9 -10.78 8.59 -6.52
N TRP A 10 -10.83 7.41 -7.14
CA TRP A 10 -12.01 6.92 -7.82
C TRP A 10 -13.20 6.71 -6.87
N ILE A 11 -12.96 6.13 -5.68
CA ILE A 11 -14.00 5.96 -4.67
C ILE A 11 -14.51 7.32 -4.18
N LEU A 12 -13.60 8.24 -3.85
CA LEU A 12 -13.99 9.59 -3.40
C LEU A 12 -14.81 10.35 -4.44
N ALA A 13 -14.54 10.16 -5.73
CA ALA A 13 -15.31 10.80 -6.80
C ALA A 13 -16.80 10.40 -6.86
N HIS A 14 -17.22 9.34 -6.16
CA HIS A 14 -18.62 8.97 -6.02
C HIS A 14 -19.35 9.76 -4.92
N VAL A 15 -18.64 10.45 -4.06
CA VAL A 15 -19.21 11.20 -2.93
C VAL A 15 -18.81 12.68 -2.92
N ILE A 16 -17.78 13.04 -3.68
CA ILE A 16 -17.29 14.42 -3.85
C ILE A 16 -17.53 14.84 -5.30
N GLU A 17 -18.41 15.80 -5.50
CA GLU A 17 -18.75 16.27 -6.84
C GLU A 17 -17.65 17.12 -7.47
N ASP A 18 -17.01 17.98 -6.69
CA ASP A 18 -16.04 18.94 -7.16
C ASP A 18 -14.81 18.95 -6.24
N ARG A 19 -13.73 18.31 -6.71
CA ARG A 19 -12.45 18.25 -5.99
C ARG A 19 -11.80 19.63 -5.85
N ASP A 20 -11.94 20.48 -6.84
CA ASP A 20 -11.23 21.77 -6.92
C ASP A 20 -11.77 22.79 -5.90
N LYS A 21 -12.97 22.54 -5.36
CA LYS A 21 -13.51 23.31 -4.25
C LYS A 21 -12.94 22.93 -2.89
N LEU A 22 -12.20 21.82 -2.80
CA LEU A 22 -11.61 21.37 -1.55
C LEU A 22 -10.21 21.95 -1.36
N GLU A 23 -9.90 22.33 -0.13
CA GLU A 23 -8.50 22.60 0.23
C GLU A 23 -7.68 21.33 0.06
N PRO A 24 -6.47 21.38 -0.52
CA PRO A 24 -5.66 20.19 -0.81
C PRO A 24 -5.46 19.27 0.41
N TRP A 25 -5.21 19.84 1.59
CA TRP A 25 -5.02 19.07 2.81
C TRP A 25 -6.30 18.34 3.28
N VAL A 26 -7.51 18.89 3.00
CA VAL A 26 -8.78 18.21 3.31
C VAL A 26 -8.93 16.98 2.41
N TYR A 27 -8.59 17.12 1.14
CA TYR A 27 -8.63 16.02 0.20
C TYR A 27 -7.63 14.91 0.59
N ASP A 28 -6.42 15.28 0.97
CA ASP A 28 -5.40 14.33 1.46
C ASP A 28 -5.84 13.62 2.75
N LEU A 29 -6.49 14.35 3.67
CA LEU A 29 -7.05 13.78 4.90
C LEU A 29 -8.16 12.76 4.57
N LEU A 30 -9.03 13.07 3.61
CA LEU A 30 -10.07 12.13 3.15
C LEU A 30 -9.47 10.88 2.50
N LEU A 31 -8.43 11.02 1.66
CA LEU A 31 -7.71 9.88 1.07
C LEU A 31 -7.07 8.99 2.14
N LEU A 32 -6.43 9.59 3.14
CA LEU A 32 -5.80 8.87 4.24
C LEU A 32 -6.84 8.12 5.08
N SER A 33 -7.93 8.79 5.43
CA SER A 33 -9.02 8.20 6.22
C SER A 33 -9.74 7.09 5.45
N LEU A 34 -10.01 7.30 4.16
CA LEU A 34 -10.60 6.25 3.31
C LEU A 34 -9.67 5.03 3.18
N TYR A 35 -8.36 5.24 3.10
CA TYR A 35 -7.42 4.12 3.13
C TYR A 35 -7.54 3.30 4.41
N GLN A 36 -7.68 3.95 5.56
CA GLN A 36 -7.87 3.25 6.84
C GLN A 36 -9.19 2.47 6.85
N LEU A 37 -10.28 3.08 6.38
CA LEU A 37 -11.59 2.42 6.29
C LEU A 37 -11.59 1.20 5.35
N ALA A 38 -10.85 1.26 4.26
CA ALA A 38 -10.89 0.26 3.20
C ALA A 38 -9.87 -0.89 3.37
N TYR A 39 -8.76 -0.68 4.09
CA TYR A 39 -7.62 -1.60 4.09
C TYR A 39 -7.05 -1.90 5.48
N LEU A 40 -7.54 -1.29 6.56
CA LEU A 40 -7.03 -1.52 7.91
C LEU A 40 -8.13 -2.08 8.83
N ASP A 41 -8.39 -3.36 8.72
CA ASP A 41 -9.48 -4.07 9.44
C ASP A 41 -9.41 -3.95 10.97
N LYS A 42 -8.23 -3.67 11.51
CA LYS A 42 -8.04 -3.53 12.98
C LYS A 42 -8.46 -2.17 13.52
N ILE A 43 -8.73 -1.18 12.66
CA ILE A 43 -9.13 0.17 13.09
C ILE A 43 -10.64 0.30 12.94
N PRO A 44 -11.38 0.53 14.04
CA PRO A 44 -12.82 0.72 13.96
C PRO A 44 -13.19 1.96 13.13
N ALA A 45 -14.20 1.85 12.29
CA ALA A 45 -14.62 2.94 11.41
C ALA A 45 -14.94 4.23 12.17
N HIS A 46 -15.58 4.13 13.36
CA HIS A 46 -15.89 5.31 14.18
C HIS A 46 -14.64 6.03 14.69
N ALA A 47 -13.55 5.31 14.97
CA ALA A 47 -12.28 5.91 15.38
C ALA A 47 -11.68 6.71 14.24
N VAL A 48 -11.64 6.15 13.02
CA VAL A 48 -11.15 6.85 11.82
C VAL A 48 -11.92 8.14 11.58
N VAL A 49 -13.25 8.10 11.68
CA VAL A 49 -14.09 9.29 11.46
C VAL A 49 -13.83 10.34 12.54
N ASN A 50 -13.77 9.95 13.82
CA ASN A 50 -13.55 10.88 14.93
C ASN A 50 -12.19 11.57 14.84
N ASP A 51 -11.12 10.82 14.55
CA ASP A 51 -9.77 11.37 14.41
C ASP A 51 -9.68 12.34 13.22
N ALA A 52 -10.26 11.96 12.09
CA ALA A 52 -10.27 12.83 10.90
C ALA A 52 -11.04 14.14 11.17
N VAL A 53 -12.18 14.08 11.85
CA VAL A 53 -12.97 15.26 12.23
C VAL A 53 -12.20 16.13 13.22
N ALA A 54 -11.52 15.54 14.20
CA ALA A 54 -10.68 16.27 15.15
C ALA A 54 -9.52 17.01 14.46
N ILE A 55 -8.84 16.34 13.51
CA ILE A 55 -7.80 16.96 12.69
C ILE A 55 -8.37 18.13 11.87
N ALA A 56 -9.53 17.91 11.22
CA ALA A 56 -10.17 18.93 10.41
C ALA A 56 -10.60 20.16 11.23
N LYS A 57 -11.09 19.94 12.46
CA LYS A 57 -11.45 21.01 13.39
C LYS A 57 -10.25 21.82 13.85
N ASN A 58 -9.14 21.15 14.17
CA ASN A 58 -7.95 21.80 14.71
C ASN A 58 -7.11 22.53 13.65
N ARG A 59 -7.09 22.03 12.41
CA ARG A 59 -6.31 22.59 11.30
C ARG A 59 -7.10 23.56 10.43
N GLY A 60 -8.42 23.44 10.42
CA GLY A 60 -9.29 24.24 9.55
C GLY A 60 -9.40 25.67 10.04
N ASN A 61 -8.81 26.61 9.31
CA ASN A 61 -9.01 28.05 9.53
C ASN A 61 -10.38 28.53 9.04
N LYS A 62 -11.08 27.75 8.20
CA LYS A 62 -12.41 28.03 7.67
C LYS A 62 -13.43 27.10 8.34
N LYS A 63 -14.50 27.69 8.87
CA LYS A 63 -15.63 26.94 9.43
C LYS A 63 -16.24 26.05 8.35
N GLY A 64 -16.28 24.75 8.58
CA GLY A 64 -17.00 23.80 7.73
C GLY A 64 -16.19 22.58 7.25
N ALA A 65 -14.86 22.61 7.31
CA ALA A 65 -14.03 21.45 6.92
C ALA A 65 -14.38 20.19 7.74
N GLU A 66 -14.60 20.35 9.05
CA GLU A 66 -15.00 19.26 9.94
C GLU A 66 -16.36 18.65 9.58
N LYS A 67 -17.31 19.50 9.15
CA LYS A 67 -18.65 19.05 8.74
C LYS A 67 -18.58 18.24 7.44
N LEU A 68 -17.81 18.73 6.48
CA LEU A 68 -17.57 18.03 5.22
C LEU A 68 -16.89 16.68 5.43
N VAL A 69 -15.78 16.67 6.18
CA VAL A 69 -15.03 15.43 6.47
C VAL A 69 -15.94 14.41 7.17
N ASN A 70 -16.71 14.84 8.16
CA ASN A 70 -17.66 13.97 8.85
C ASN A 70 -18.74 13.40 7.89
N ALA A 71 -19.35 14.25 7.06
CA ALA A 71 -20.39 13.83 6.12
C ALA A 71 -19.86 12.81 5.09
N VAL A 72 -18.69 13.09 4.49
CA VAL A 72 -18.08 12.21 3.50
C VAL A 72 -17.70 10.86 4.11
N LEU A 73 -16.99 10.86 5.24
CA LEU A 73 -16.51 9.62 5.86
C LEU A 73 -17.64 8.79 6.45
N ARG A 74 -18.69 9.41 7.02
CA ARG A 74 -19.88 8.68 7.46
C ARG A 74 -20.61 8.03 6.29
N LYS A 75 -20.77 8.72 5.17
CA LYS A 75 -21.37 8.14 3.97
C LYS A 75 -20.57 6.93 3.47
N LEU A 76 -19.23 7.03 3.43
CA LEU A 76 -18.35 5.94 2.98
C LEU A 76 -18.31 4.76 3.96
N SER A 77 -18.47 5.00 5.26
CA SER A 77 -18.45 3.93 6.28
C SER A 77 -19.79 3.24 6.49
N SER A 78 -20.91 3.86 6.05
CA SER A 78 -22.28 3.34 6.25
C SER A 78 -22.81 2.47 5.12
N GLN A 79 -22.10 2.38 4.00
CA GLN A 79 -22.51 1.63 2.81
C GLN A 79 -21.30 0.91 2.19
N PRO A 80 -21.52 -0.16 1.40
CA PRO A 80 -20.46 -0.80 0.66
C PRO A 80 -19.74 0.20 -0.25
N LEU A 81 -18.41 0.12 -0.28
CA LEU A 81 -17.63 0.97 -1.18
C LEU A 81 -17.90 0.60 -2.65
N PRO A 82 -17.81 1.57 -3.58
CA PRO A 82 -17.95 1.29 -5.00
C PRO A 82 -17.02 0.18 -5.46
N ASP A 83 -17.53 -0.79 -6.25
CA ASP A 83 -16.77 -1.92 -6.77
C ASP A 83 -16.20 -1.59 -8.15
N PRO A 84 -14.86 -1.58 -8.32
CA PRO A 84 -14.22 -1.39 -9.61
C PRO A 84 -14.62 -2.40 -10.69
N SER A 85 -15.11 -3.60 -10.32
CA SER A 85 -15.56 -4.62 -11.26
C SER A 85 -16.68 -4.14 -12.19
N GLN A 86 -17.47 -3.16 -11.73
CA GLN A 86 -18.57 -2.55 -12.50
C GLN A 86 -18.07 -1.64 -13.65
N ILE A 87 -16.80 -1.35 -13.73
CA ILE A 87 -16.23 -0.51 -14.79
C ILE A 87 -16.16 -1.31 -16.10
N LYS A 88 -16.94 -0.91 -17.09
CA LYS A 88 -17.05 -1.61 -18.39
C LYS A 88 -15.75 -1.64 -19.19
N ARG A 89 -14.96 -0.55 -19.16
CA ARG A 89 -13.68 -0.44 -19.90
C ARG A 89 -12.58 -1.18 -19.16
N VAL A 90 -12.13 -2.32 -19.67
CA VAL A 90 -11.14 -3.22 -19.06
C VAL A 90 -9.89 -2.48 -18.54
N ASN A 91 -9.24 -1.68 -19.38
CA ASN A 91 -8.02 -0.96 -18.96
C ASN A 91 -8.29 0.05 -17.84
N LYS A 92 -9.48 0.70 -17.82
CA LYS A 92 -9.88 1.59 -16.74
C LYS A 92 -10.20 0.79 -15.47
N ARG A 93 -10.86 -0.34 -15.60
CA ARG A 93 -11.16 -1.26 -14.50
C ARG A 93 -9.86 -1.69 -13.81
N TYR A 94 -8.89 -2.23 -14.55
CA TYR A 94 -7.60 -2.63 -13.99
C TYR A 94 -6.81 -1.45 -13.42
N SER A 95 -6.87 -0.29 -14.08
CA SER A 95 -6.26 0.94 -13.55
C SER A 95 -6.78 1.27 -12.15
N VAL A 96 -8.09 1.23 -11.95
CA VAL A 96 -8.71 1.52 -10.65
C VAL A 96 -8.47 0.37 -9.66
N GLN A 97 -8.66 -0.87 -10.07
CA GLN A 97 -8.54 -2.05 -9.20
C GLN A 97 -7.13 -2.22 -8.64
N TYR A 98 -6.10 -1.98 -9.47
CA TYR A 98 -4.69 -2.15 -9.12
C TYR A 98 -3.96 -0.81 -8.89
N SER A 99 -4.69 0.30 -8.92
CA SER A 99 -4.13 1.65 -8.69
C SER A 99 -2.94 1.98 -9.62
N LEU A 100 -3.03 1.58 -10.88
CA LEU A 100 -2.02 1.81 -11.90
C LEU A 100 -2.52 2.83 -12.94
N PRO A 101 -1.64 3.67 -13.50
CA PRO A 101 -2.02 4.52 -14.62
C PRO A 101 -2.53 3.71 -15.81
N VAL A 102 -3.58 4.18 -16.49
CA VAL A 102 -4.20 3.48 -17.63
C VAL A 102 -3.20 3.17 -18.74
N TRP A 103 -2.25 4.07 -19.00
CA TRP A 103 -1.22 3.86 -20.00
C TRP A 103 -0.30 2.68 -19.67
N LEU A 104 0.04 2.51 -18.39
CA LEU A 104 0.88 1.40 -17.92
C LEU A 104 0.15 0.07 -18.02
N VAL A 105 -1.15 0.04 -17.63
CA VAL A 105 -2.02 -1.13 -17.81
C VAL A 105 -2.03 -1.56 -19.28
N LYS A 106 -2.29 -0.62 -20.19
CA LYS A 106 -2.28 -0.90 -21.65
C LYS A 106 -0.94 -1.45 -22.13
N LYS A 107 0.16 -0.83 -21.70
CA LYS A 107 1.51 -1.24 -22.11
C LYS A 107 1.83 -2.67 -21.68
N LEU A 108 1.50 -3.01 -20.41
CA LEU A 108 1.77 -4.35 -19.87
C LEU A 108 0.89 -5.42 -20.52
N ILE A 109 -0.40 -5.14 -20.76
CA ILE A 109 -1.27 -6.06 -21.48
C ILE A 109 -0.79 -6.31 -22.90
N ASN A 110 -0.40 -5.25 -23.63
CA ASN A 110 0.10 -5.39 -24.99
C ASN A 110 1.42 -6.16 -25.06
N GLN A 111 2.28 -6.04 -24.05
CA GLN A 111 3.60 -6.68 -24.03
C GLN A 111 3.56 -8.13 -23.57
N TYR A 112 2.71 -8.46 -22.60
CA TYR A 112 2.74 -9.77 -21.93
C TYR A 112 1.46 -10.58 -22.09
N GLY A 113 0.40 -10.03 -22.71
CA GLY A 113 -0.95 -10.58 -22.69
C GLY A 113 -1.68 -10.30 -21.38
N GLU A 114 -3.00 -10.49 -21.38
CA GLU A 114 -3.86 -10.12 -20.24
C GLU A 114 -3.56 -10.95 -19.00
N ASP A 115 -3.45 -12.28 -19.12
CA ASP A 115 -3.24 -13.17 -17.97
C ASP A 115 -1.95 -12.87 -17.23
N ARG A 116 -0.85 -12.69 -17.96
CA ARG A 116 0.45 -12.39 -17.36
C ARG A 116 0.50 -10.98 -16.79
N ALA A 117 -0.14 -10.02 -17.44
CA ALA A 117 -0.28 -8.66 -16.92
C ALA A 117 -1.07 -8.65 -15.60
N LEU A 118 -2.15 -9.43 -15.50
CA LEU A 118 -2.92 -9.57 -14.26
C LEU A 118 -2.08 -10.16 -13.12
N ALA A 119 -1.30 -11.19 -13.40
CA ALA A 119 -0.36 -11.75 -12.41
C ALA A 119 0.65 -10.69 -11.92
N ILE A 120 1.17 -9.86 -12.82
CA ILE A 120 2.05 -8.73 -12.47
C ILE A 120 1.28 -7.73 -11.59
N PHE A 121 0.06 -7.33 -11.96
CA PHE A 121 -0.72 -6.36 -11.17
C PHE A 121 -1.01 -6.89 -9.75
N GLN A 122 -1.34 -8.16 -9.61
CA GLN A 122 -1.59 -8.80 -8.32
C GLN A 122 -0.33 -8.85 -7.47
N SER A 123 0.83 -9.13 -8.06
CA SER A 123 2.10 -9.22 -7.33
C SER A 123 2.53 -7.92 -6.67
N LEU A 124 2.08 -6.75 -7.18
CA LEU A 124 2.40 -5.44 -6.61
C LEU A 124 1.87 -5.23 -5.18
N PHE A 125 0.91 -6.03 -4.75
CA PHE A 125 0.32 -5.94 -3.41
C PHE A 125 0.70 -7.10 -2.50
N VAL A 126 1.50 -8.02 -2.99
CA VAL A 126 2.07 -9.08 -2.16
C VAL A 126 3.16 -8.46 -1.29
N ARG A 127 3.14 -8.79 0.01
CA ARG A 127 4.17 -8.33 0.94
C ARG A 127 5.52 -8.93 0.53
N ASN A 128 6.51 -8.06 0.34
CA ASN A 128 7.87 -8.50 0.07
C ASN A 128 8.41 -9.32 1.24
N LYS A 129 9.20 -10.35 0.92
CA LYS A 129 9.98 -11.07 1.91
C LYS A 129 11.00 -10.11 2.53
N ALA A 130 11.29 -10.30 3.80
CA ALA A 130 12.43 -9.63 4.40
C ALA A 130 13.71 -10.28 3.86
N SER A 131 14.62 -9.51 3.27
CA SER A 131 15.89 -10.01 2.75
C SER A 131 17.07 -9.26 3.31
N VAL A 132 18.16 -9.98 3.50
CA VAL A 132 19.43 -9.46 4.01
C VAL A 132 20.59 -10.09 3.26
N ARG A 133 21.64 -9.31 3.13
CA ARG A 133 22.96 -9.77 2.73
C ARG A 133 23.79 -10.11 3.97
N VAL A 134 24.40 -11.29 3.99
CA VAL A 134 25.36 -11.69 5.01
C VAL A 134 26.74 -11.18 4.60
N THR A 135 27.40 -10.46 5.50
CA THR A 135 28.71 -9.84 5.24
C THR A 135 29.83 -10.87 5.19
N ASP A 136 29.78 -11.88 6.09
CA ASP A 136 30.71 -12.99 6.12
C ASP A 136 30.02 -14.27 5.63
N ALA A 137 30.32 -14.68 4.40
CA ALA A 137 29.70 -15.84 3.77
C ALA A 137 29.95 -17.16 4.52
N SER A 138 31.02 -17.26 5.32
CA SER A 138 31.33 -18.46 6.11
C SER A 138 30.26 -18.71 7.21
N ARG A 139 29.63 -17.66 7.68
CA ARG A 139 28.59 -17.70 8.72
C ARG A 139 27.16 -17.82 8.17
N LEU A 140 26.99 -17.87 6.85
CA LEU A 140 25.67 -17.88 6.21
C LEU A 140 24.76 -19.01 6.74
N LYS A 141 25.32 -20.22 6.89
CA LYS A 141 24.57 -21.39 7.37
C LYS A 141 24.14 -21.22 8.82
N GLU A 142 25.05 -20.84 9.70
CA GLU A 142 24.77 -20.56 11.12
C GLU A 142 23.67 -19.52 11.28
N ILE A 143 23.80 -18.40 10.57
CA ILE A 143 22.83 -17.29 10.66
C ILE A 143 21.46 -17.71 10.11
N ALA A 144 21.43 -18.49 9.02
CA ALA A 144 20.18 -19.02 8.46
C ALA A 144 19.44 -19.91 9.48
N GLU A 145 20.14 -20.85 10.08
CA GLU A 145 19.58 -21.79 11.07
C GLU A 145 19.08 -21.04 12.32
N THR A 146 19.89 -20.14 12.86
CA THR A 146 19.55 -19.39 14.09
C THR A 146 18.38 -18.42 13.87
N THR A 147 18.32 -17.78 12.71
CA THR A 147 17.23 -16.82 12.42
C THR A 147 15.98 -17.48 11.84
N GLY A 148 16.03 -18.75 11.45
CA GLY A 148 14.97 -19.46 10.73
C GLY A 148 14.70 -18.83 9.35
N ALA A 149 15.76 -18.37 8.69
CA ALA A 149 15.68 -17.78 7.35
C ALA A 149 16.09 -18.81 6.29
N ASP A 150 15.46 -18.73 5.13
CA ASP A 150 15.83 -19.50 3.95
C ASP A 150 17.00 -18.83 3.22
N ARG A 151 17.81 -19.63 2.51
CA ARG A 151 18.82 -19.08 1.61
C ARG A 151 18.14 -18.46 0.39
N SER A 152 18.65 -17.31 -0.05
CA SER A 152 18.21 -16.71 -1.30
C SER A 152 18.52 -17.62 -2.49
N VAL A 153 17.59 -17.70 -3.43
CA VAL A 153 17.78 -18.39 -4.71
C VAL A 153 18.56 -17.49 -5.69
N LEU A 154 18.50 -16.17 -5.49
CA LEU A 154 19.12 -15.18 -6.39
C LEU A 154 20.54 -14.80 -5.93
N SER A 155 20.76 -14.67 -4.63
CA SER A 155 22.04 -14.19 -4.08
C SER A 155 22.76 -15.30 -3.31
N PRO A 156 24.05 -15.57 -3.59
CA PRO A 156 24.83 -16.59 -2.87
C PRO A 156 25.09 -16.23 -1.41
N VAL A 157 24.96 -14.96 -1.04
CA VAL A 157 25.15 -14.44 0.32
C VAL A 157 23.86 -13.89 0.93
N GLY A 158 22.73 -14.15 0.30
CA GLY A 158 21.42 -13.67 0.69
C GLY A 158 20.66 -14.63 1.59
N LEU A 159 19.95 -14.06 2.57
CA LEU A 159 18.93 -14.77 3.36
C LEU A 159 17.58 -14.06 3.22
N VAL A 160 16.50 -14.84 3.20
CA VAL A 160 15.12 -14.35 3.05
C VAL A 160 14.20 -14.92 4.11
N LYS A 161 13.22 -14.13 4.54
CA LYS A 161 12.16 -14.58 5.44
C LYS A 161 10.79 -14.15 4.92
N SER A 162 9.83 -15.07 4.91
CA SER A 162 8.44 -14.78 4.53
C SER A 162 7.71 -13.96 5.60
N SER A 163 8.13 -14.04 6.87
CA SER A 163 7.57 -13.29 7.99
C SER A 163 8.66 -12.90 8.98
N GLY A 164 8.44 -11.82 9.73
CA GLY A 164 9.40 -11.29 10.68
C GLY A 164 10.35 -10.27 10.06
N TYR A 165 11.42 -9.94 10.79
CA TYR A 165 12.43 -8.95 10.41
C TYR A 165 13.80 -9.34 10.98
N PHE A 166 14.87 -8.82 10.37
CA PHE A 166 16.24 -9.09 10.77
C PHE A 166 16.84 -8.00 11.70
N ALA A 167 16.31 -6.78 11.65
CA ALA A 167 16.88 -5.61 12.35
C ALA A 167 16.94 -5.77 13.89
N GLY A 168 16.14 -6.67 14.48
CA GLY A 168 16.16 -6.97 15.92
C GLY A 168 17.18 -8.02 16.34
N THR A 169 17.85 -8.67 15.40
CA THR A 169 18.84 -9.73 15.71
C THR A 169 20.18 -9.13 16.13
N ASP A 170 20.94 -9.88 16.95
CA ASP A 170 22.28 -9.43 17.33
C ASP A 170 23.23 -9.43 16.12
N TYR A 171 23.06 -10.36 15.19
CA TYR A 171 23.80 -10.35 13.92
C TYR A 171 23.67 -9.04 13.12
N PHE A 172 22.48 -8.41 13.15
CA PHE A 172 22.29 -7.12 12.52
C PHE A 172 23.01 -5.99 13.30
N LYS A 173 22.91 -6.00 14.63
CA LYS A 173 23.58 -5.01 15.50
C LYS A 173 25.09 -5.09 15.39
N GLU A 174 25.64 -6.29 15.21
CA GLU A 174 27.08 -6.57 15.02
C GLU A 174 27.58 -6.26 13.60
N GLY A 175 26.69 -5.84 12.68
CA GLY A 175 27.07 -5.52 11.30
C GLY A 175 27.30 -6.73 10.39
N LEU A 176 26.92 -7.92 10.84
CA LEU A 176 27.02 -9.16 10.04
C LEU A 176 25.90 -9.29 9.01
N LEU A 177 24.83 -8.52 9.17
CA LEU A 177 23.70 -8.45 8.24
C LEU A 177 23.47 -7.04 7.74
N THR A 178 23.23 -6.90 6.45
CA THR A 178 22.77 -5.67 5.81
C THR A 178 21.38 -5.91 5.22
N ILE A 179 20.38 -5.09 5.59
CA ILE A 179 19.05 -5.15 4.96
C ILE A 179 19.20 -4.69 3.52
N GLN A 180 18.97 -5.58 2.60
CA GLN A 180 19.17 -5.32 1.17
C GLN A 180 18.28 -6.27 0.36
N ASP A 181 17.61 -5.74 -0.68
CA ASP A 181 16.85 -6.54 -1.62
C ASP A 181 17.76 -7.53 -2.36
N GLU A 182 17.24 -8.73 -2.67
CA GLU A 182 18.01 -9.82 -3.28
C GLU A 182 18.65 -9.40 -4.62
N THR A 183 17.93 -8.60 -5.43
CA THR A 183 18.44 -8.10 -6.72
C THR A 183 19.55 -7.07 -6.58
N SER A 184 19.61 -6.38 -5.44
CA SER A 184 20.67 -5.41 -5.14
C SER A 184 21.92 -6.06 -4.53
N GLN A 185 21.89 -7.37 -4.26
CA GLN A 185 23.02 -8.14 -3.70
C GLN A 185 23.88 -8.77 -4.80
N LEU A 186 23.42 -8.72 -6.05
CA LEU A 186 24.15 -9.18 -7.25
C LEU A 186 25.10 -8.08 -7.74
#